data_950a62bdfc2b372206b9b9d67d113f79
#
_entry.id   950a62bdfc2b372206b9b9d67d113f79
#
_cell.length_a   1.000
_cell.length_b   1.000
_cell.length_c   1.000
_cell.angle_alpha   90.00
_cell.angle_beta   90.00
_cell.angle_gamma   90.00
#
_symmetry.space_group_name_H-M   'P 1'
#
loop_
_entity.id
_entity.type
_entity.pdbx_description
1 polymer ?
#
loop_
_entity_poly.entity_id
_entity_poly.type
_entity_poly.pdbx_seq_one_letter_code
_entity_poly.pdbx_strand_id
1 'polypeptide(L)'
;MKIARVPIHFNRDEFLTPFDTMFDKIVQSQFPNFQKEFGISFKKGSFPKVDVVDYDDCVVIVAELPSMTKELLNIEVEDRILTISGDKHQLEDEDARYIIKELKHSSFRRSFELGDNLCSDITATFEEGVLRIEIPKKEQVESDKKRIDIV
;
A
#
# COMPACT_ATOMS: atom_id res chain seq x y z
N MET A 1 9.48 12.38 30.29
CA MET A 1 9.40 12.74 28.87
C MET A 1 7.94 12.80 28.48
N LYS A 2 7.37 13.98 28.25
CA LYS A 2 5.96 14.15 27.87
C LYS A 2 5.85 14.07 26.35
N ILE A 3 5.13 13.08 25.86
CA ILE A 3 4.81 12.95 24.44
C ILE A 3 3.67 13.92 24.14
N ALA A 4 3.96 15.00 23.44
CA ALA A 4 2.93 15.92 22.96
C ALA A 4 2.24 15.29 21.75
N ARG A 5 0.94 15.01 21.88
CA ARG A 5 0.09 14.63 20.74
C ARG A 5 -0.24 15.90 19.95
N VAL A 6 0.40 16.06 18.80
CA VAL A 6 0.00 17.11 17.84
C VAL A 6 -1.22 16.60 17.09
N PRO A 7 -2.32 17.37 16.97
CA PRO A 7 -3.47 16.96 16.18
C PRO A 7 -3.07 16.91 14.71
N ILE A 8 -3.22 15.73 14.12
CA ILE A 8 -2.81 15.46 12.74
C ILE A 8 -3.86 16.06 11.82
N HIS A 9 -3.52 17.16 11.15
CA HIS A 9 -4.24 17.63 9.97
C HIS A 9 -3.67 16.88 8.76
N PHE A 10 -4.46 15.96 8.25
CA PHE A 10 -4.14 15.19 7.06
C PHE A 10 -4.30 16.08 5.82
N ASN A 11 -3.23 16.71 5.37
CA ASN A 11 -3.24 17.40 4.09
C ASN A 11 -2.82 16.43 2.98
N ARG A 12 -3.79 16.03 2.19
CA ARG A 12 -3.69 14.96 1.18
C ARG A 12 -2.79 15.29 0.00
N ASP A 13 -2.50 16.59 -0.21
CA ASP A 13 -1.92 17.10 -1.45
C ASP A 13 -0.41 17.41 -1.34
N GLU A 14 0.18 17.29 -0.16
CA GLU A 14 1.58 17.72 0.07
C GLU A 14 2.64 16.75 -0.48
N PHE A 15 2.22 15.56 -0.95
CA PHE A 15 3.14 14.48 -1.33
C PHE A 15 3.12 14.12 -2.82
N LEU A 16 2.17 14.65 -3.58
CA LEU A 16 2.10 14.42 -5.02
C LEU A 16 2.83 15.53 -5.75
N THR A 17 3.85 15.17 -6.53
CA THR A 17 4.43 16.10 -7.47
C THR A 17 3.48 16.29 -8.66
N PRO A 18 3.52 17.43 -9.38
CA PRO A 18 2.76 17.61 -10.63
C PRO A 18 3.02 16.50 -11.66
N PHE A 19 4.22 15.92 -11.63
CA PHE A 19 4.59 14.79 -12.47
C PHE A 19 3.84 13.50 -12.09
N ASP A 20 3.73 13.21 -10.80
CA ASP A 20 3.00 12.02 -10.31
C ASP A 20 1.52 12.09 -10.73
N THR A 21 0.91 13.27 -10.64
CA THR A 21 -0.48 13.50 -11.05
C THR A 21 -0.68 13.34 -12.56
N MET A 22 0.27 13.81 -13.35
CA MET A 22 0.24 13.69 -14.81
C MET A 22 0.45 12.23 -15.24
N PHE A 23 1.37 11.53 -14.59
CA PHE A 23 1.64 10.12 -14.85
C PHE A 23 0.44 9.24 -14.51
N ASP A 24 -0.23 9.48 -13.38
CA ASP A 24 -1.45 8.75 -13.01
C ASP A 24 -2.57 8.92 -14.04
N LYS A 25 -2.75 10.12 -14.57
CA LYS A 25 -3.72 10.37 -15.65
C LYS A 25 -3.39 9.59 -16.92
N ILE A 26 -2.10 9.51 -17.29
CA ILE A 26 -1.66 8.78 -18.47
C ILE A 26 -1.88 7.28 -18.27
N VAL A 27 -1.49 6.72 -17.12
CA VAL A 27 -1.65 5.29 -16.82
C VAL A 27 -3.13 4.91 -16.79
N GLN A 28 -4.00 5.69 -16.14
CA GLN A 28 -5.44 5.44 -16.11
C GLN A 28 -6.10 5.53 -17.50
N SER A 29 -5.59 6.41 -18.38
CA SER A 29 -6.12 6.54 -19.73
C SER A 29 -5.68 5.42 -20.68
N GLN A 30 -4.50 4.87 -20.49
CA GLN A 30 -3.92 3.83 -21.35
C GLN A 30 -4.28 2.40 -20.90
N PHE A 31 -4.56 2.20 -19.60
CA PHE A 31 -4.83 0.90 -19.00
C PHE A 31 -6.10 0.90 -18.14
N PRO A 32 -7.29 1.13 -18.73
CA PRO A 32 -8.54 1.21 -17.96
C PRO A 32 -8.94 -0.10 -17.27
N ASN A 33 -8.33 -1.22 -17.64
CA ASN A 33 -8.63 -2.55 -17.09
C ASN A 33 -7.54 -3.12 -16.18
N PHE A 34 -6.55 -2.30 -15.76
CA PHE A 34 -5.42 -2.75 -14.94
C PHE A 34 -5.86 -3.49 -13.66
N GLN A 35 -6.93 -3.03 -13.03
CA GLN A 35 -7.51 -3.69 -11.85
C GLN A 35 -8.04 -5.10 -12.12
N LYS A 36 -8.63 -5.33 -13.30
CA LYS A 36 -9.20 -6.64 -13.67
C LYS A 36 -8.13 -7.67 -13.98
N GLU A 37 -6.98 -7.21 -14.49
CA GLU A 37 -5.91 -8.09 -14.93
C GLU A 37 -5.08 -8.61 -13.75
N PHE A 38 -4.77 -7.74 -12.78
CA PHE A 38 -3.89 -8.09 -11.65
C PHE A 38 -4.61 -8.31 -10.32
N GLY A 39 -5.92 -8.08 -10.25
CA GLY A 39 -6.72 -8.30 -9.05
C GLY A 39 -6.42 -7.35 -7.89
N ILE A 40 -5.71 -6.26 -8.13
CA ILE A 40 -5.40 -5.26 -7.10
C ILE A 40 -5.45 -3.84 -7.67
N SER A 41 -6.11 -2.93 -6.96
CA SER A 41 -6.18 -1.52 -7.30
C SER A 41 -5.55 -0.66 -6.22
N PHE A 42 -4.81 0.34 -6.63
CA PHE A 42 -4.19 1.29 -5.72
C PHE A 42 -4.01 2.66 -6.38
N LYS A 43 -4.00 3.70 -5.57
CA LYS A 43 -3.60 5.03 -6.02
C LYS A 43 -2.08 5.13 -5.89
N LYS A 44 -1.43 5.48 -7.00
CA LYS A 44 -0.02 5.85 -6.95
C LYS A 44 0.11 7.05 -6.04
N GLY A 45 0.94 6.97 -5.06
CA GLY A 45 0.98 8.05 -4.11
C GLY A 45 2.21 8.03 -3.26
N SER A 46 2.22 8.95 -2.43
CA SER A 46 3.05 9.41 -1.39
C SER A 46 3.89 8.35 -0.65
N PHE A 47 3.88 8.36 0.60
CA PHE A 47 4.66 7.45 1.46
C PHE A 47 3.73 6.38 2.08
N PRO A 48 4.22 5.15 2.23
CA PRO A 48 5.49 4.60 1.74
C PRO A 48 5.49 4.35 0.23
N LYS A 49 6.67 4.35 -0.38
CA LYS A 49 6.83 3.82 -1.74
C LYS A 49 6.68 2.32 -1.66
N VAL A 50 6.00 1.75 -2.65
CA VAL A 50 5.71 0.31 -2.70
C VAL A 50 5.95 -0.22 -4.10
N ASP A 51 6.41 -1.46 -4.14
CA ASP A 51 6.33 -2.31 -5.32
C ASP A 51 5.18 -3.32 -5.14
N VAL A 52 4.43 -3.55 -6.18
CA VAL A 52 3.41 -4.59 -6.25
C VAL A 52 3.83 -5.57 -7.32
N VAL A 53 4.08 -6.82 -6.92
CA VAL A 53 4.59 -7.87 -7.80
C VAL A 53 3.55 -8.95 -7.94
N ASP A 54 3.21 -9.29 -9.17
CA ASP A 54 2.28 -10.35 -9.51
C ASP A 54 3.03 -11.66 -9.79
N TYR A 55 2.79 -12.69 -8.99
CA TYR A 55 3.28 -14.06 -9.18
C TYR A 55 2.12 -14.95 -9.63
N ASP A 56 2.42 -16.17 -10.06
CA ASP A 56 1.39 -17.11 -10.53
C ASP A 56 0.36 -17.44 -9.44
N ASP A 57 0.81 -17.59 -8.19
CA ASP A 57 0.03 -18.05 -7.03
C ASP A 57 -0.29 -16.96 -6.01
N CYS A 58 0.37 -15.82 -6.07
CA CYS A 58 0.18 -14.73 -5.10
C CYS A 58 0.48 -13.35 -5.71
N VAL A 59 0.00 -12.31 -5.02
CA VAL A 59 0.44 -10.93 -5.22
C VAL A 59 1.25 -10.51 -4.00
N VAL A 60 2.38 -9.87 -4.21
CA VAL A 60 3.26 -9.39 -3.15
C VAL A 60 3.36 -7.89 -3.18
N ILE A 61 3.12 -7.25 -2.03
CA ILE A 61 3.37 -5.82 -1.83
C ILE A 61 4.63 -5.68 -0.99
N VAL A 62 5.58 -4.92 -1.48
CA VAL A 62 6.83 -4.58 -0.78
C VAL A 62 6.85 -3.09 -0.50
N ALA A 63 7.06 -2.69 0.74
CA ALA A 63 7.12 -1.29 1.15
C ALA A 63 8.39 -0.99 1.95
N GLU A 64 9.09 0.07 1.60
CA GLU A 64 10.25 0.57 2.35
C GLU A 64 9.78 1.55 3.43
N LEU A 65 10.05 1.20 4.68
CA LEU A 65 9.63 1.93 5.87
C LEU A 65 10.82 2.16 6.81
N PRO A 66 11.83 2.93 6.38
CA PRO A 66 13.03 3.15 7.17
C PRO A 66 12.68 3.85 8.49
N SER A 67 13.38 3.48 9.54
CA SER A 67 13.19 4.00 10.91
C SER A 67 11.82 3.70 11.53
N MET A 68 11.14 2.65 11.03
CA MET A 68 9.92 2.13 11.64
C MET A 68 10.23 0.85 12.43
N THR A 69 9.33 0.53 13.36
CA THR A 69 9.30 -0.75 14.08
C THR A 69 7.94 -1.40 13.89
N LYS A 70 7.81 -2.69 14.20
CA LYS A 70 6.55 -3.44 14.04
C LYS A 70 5.41 -2.82 14.85
N GLU A 71 5.72 -2.28 16.02
CA GLU A 71 4.76 -1.70 16.95
C GLU A 71 4.15 -0.39 16.45
N LEU A 72 4.81 0.26 15.50
CA LEU A 72 4.36 1.50 14.87
C LEU A 72 3.57 1.27 13.58
N LEU A 73 3.48 0.01 13.15
CA LEU A 73 2.78 -0.39 11.92
C LEU A 73 1.45 -1.05 12.26
N ASN A 74 0.45 -0.73 11.46
CA ASN A 74 -0.84 -1.39 11.48
C ASN A 74 -1.23 -1.82 10.06
N ILE A 75 -1.67 -3.07 9.91
CA ILE A 75 -2.12 -3.65 8.65
C ILE A 75 -3.51 -4.23 8.89
N GLU A 76 -4.48 -3.75 8.14
CA GLU A 76 -5.88 -4.14 8.28
C GLU A 76 -6.46 -4.51 6.93
N VAL A 77 -7.41 -5.44 6.93
CA VAL A 77 -8.26 -5.73 5.77
C VAL A 77 -9.70 -5.61 6.20
N GLU A 78 -10.42 -4.69 5.58
CA GLU A 78 -11.85 -4.48 5.78
C GLU A 78 -12.52 -4.27 4.42
N ASP A 79 -13.62 -4.97 4.18
CA ASP A 79 -14.38 -4.86 2.92
C ASP A 79 -13.50 -4.97 1.66
N ARG A 80 -12.50 -5.86 1.70
CA ARG A 80 -11.51 -6.10 0.63
C ARG A 80 -10.57 -4.92 0.37
N ILE A 81 -10.48 -4.01 1.32
CA ILE A 81 -9.50 -2.93 1.31
C ILE A 81 -8.40 -3.28 2.29
N LEU A 82 -7.22 -3.56 1.77
CA LEU A 82 -5.99 -3.70 2.56
C LEU A 82 -5.46 -2.31 2.86
N THR A 83 -5.31 -1.98 4.12
CA THR A 83 -4.77 -0.70 4.57
C THR A 83 -3.49 -0.92 5.36
N ILE A 84 -2.43 -0.24 4.95
CA ILE A 84 -1.17 -0.12 5.67
C ILE A 84 -1.14 1.28 6.28
N SER A 85 -0.97 1.36 7.58
CA SER A 85 -0.84 2.65 8.28
C SER A 85 0.25 2.59 9.33
N GLY A 86 0.76 3.74 9.69
CA GLY A 86 1.78 3.85 10.72
C GLY A 86 2.04 5.30 11.10
N ASP A 87 2.75 5.46 12.20
CA ASP A 87 3.08 6.76 12.75
C ASP A 87 4.59 6.86 12.98
N LYS A 88 5.25 7.63 12.14
CA LYS A 88 6.70 7.87 12.23
C LYS A 88 6.96 9.11 13.08
N HIS A 89 7.23 8.87 14.36
CA HIS A 89 7.52 9.95 15.28
C HIS A 89 8.89 10.57 15.05
N GLN A 90 8.96 11.89 15.17
CA GLN A 90 10.20 12.59 15.34
C GLN A 90 10.53 12.65 16.84
N LEU A 91 11.76 12.35 17.19
CA LEU A 91 12.29 12.73 18.50
C LEU A 91 12.51 14.24 18.44
N GLU A 92 11.64 15.01 19.09
CA GLU A 92 11.83 16.44 19.25
C GLU A 92 12.84 16.68 20.37
N ASP A 93 13.96 17.28 20.00
CA ASP A 93 14.92 17.84 20.95
C ASP A 93 14.64 19.35 21.01
N GLU A 94 14.08 19.81 22.12
CA GLU A 94 13.68 21.21 22.31
C GLU A 94 14.87 22.17 22.24
N ASP A 95 16.09 21.69 22.48
CA ASP A 95 17.32 22.46 22.43
C ASP A 95 18.00 22.41 21.05
N ALA A 96 17.52 21.58 20.14
CA ALA A 96 18.11 21.39 18.82
C ALA A 96 17.69 22.47 17.81
N ARG A 97 18.65 23.13 17.20
CA ARG A 97 18.44 24.04 16.07
C ARG A 97 18.78 23.32 14.77
N TYR A 98 17.76 22.95 13.99
CA TYR A 98 17.97 22.37 12.68
C TYR A 98 18.53 23.39 11.69
N ILE A 99 19.66 23.08 11.07
CA ILE A 99 20.23 23.85 9.95
C ILE A 99 19.55 23.39 8.66
N ILE A 100 19.33 22.08 8.49
CA ILE A 100 18.62 21.45 7.37
C ILE A 100 17.71 20.38 7.96
N LYS A 101 16.45 20.30 7.48
CA LYS A 101 15.48 19.29 7.86
C LYS A 101 14.85 18.67 6.60
N GLU A 102 15.39 17.57 6.14
CA GLU A 102 14.92 16.86 4.93
C GLU A 102 14.14 15.59 5.26
N LEU A 103 14.37 15.01 6.45
CA LEU A 103 13.67 13.81 6.87
C LEU A 103 12.22 14.13 7.25
N LYS A 104 11.29 13.39 6.66
CA LYS A 104 9.86 13.52 6.96
C LYS A 104 9.47 12.56 8.08
N HIS A 105 8.80 13.10 9.08
CA HIS A 105 8.24 12.36 10.21
C HIS A 105 6.75 12.67 10.24
N SER A 106 5.92 11.73 9.79
CA SER A 106 4.47 11.90 9.76
C SER A 106 3.78 10.56 9.77
N SER A 107 2.54 10.55 10.19
CA SER A 107 1.66 9.43 9.99
C SER A 107 1.41 9.21 8.49
N PHE A 108 1.19 7.95 8.13
CA PHE A 108 0.82 7.59 6.78
C PHE A 108 -0.32 6.57 6.77
N ARG A 109 -1.05 6.55 5.67
CA ARG A 109 -2.06 5.55 5.38
C ARG A 109 -2.05 5.26 3.89
N ARG A 110 -1.96 3.99 3.53
CA ARG A 110 -2.01 3.54 2.14
C ARG A 110 -2.96 2.38 2.02
N SER A 111 -3.87 2.45 1.05
CA SER A 111 -4.90 1.45 0.86
C SER A 111 -4.83 0.83 -0.54
N PHE A 112 -5.15 -0.46 -0.60
CA PHE A 112 -5.19 -1.27 -1.81
C PHE A 112 -6.52 -1.99 -1.85
N GLU A 113 -7.23 -1.88 -2.95
CA GLU A 113 -8.45 -2.63 -3.17
C GLU A 113 -8.10 -4.01 -3.74
N LEU A 114 -8.53 -5.06 -3.08
CA LEU A 114 -8.25 -6.45 -3.44
C LEU A 114 -9.32 -7.00 -4.38
N GLY A 115 -8.90 -7.59 -5.49
CA GLY A 115 -9.77 -8.25 -6.45
C GLY A 115 -10.43 -9.53 -5.92
N ASP A 116 -11.52 -9.98 -6.58
CA ASP A 116 -12.26 -11.20 -6.21
C ASP A 116 -11.44 -12.47 -6.29
N ASN A 117 -10.38 -12.44 -7.07
CA ASN A 117 -9.44 -13.55 -7.28
C ASN A 117 -8.39 -13.69 -6.16
N LEU A 118 -8.36 -12.80 -5.18
CA LEU A 118 -7.43 -12.85 -4.07
C LEU A 118 -8.09 -13.47 -2.82
N CYS A 119 -7.28 -14.20 -2.05
CA CYS A 119 -7.70 -14.77 -0.77
C CYS A 119 -7.63 -13.75 0.36
N SER A 120 -8.29 -14.07 1.48
CA SER A 120 -8.21 -13.30 2.73
C SER A 120 -7.05 -13.73 3.63
N ASP A 121 -6.40 -14.86 3.36
CA ASP A 121 -5.29 -15.41 4.17
C ASP A 121 -3.98 -14.69 3.85
N ILE A 122 -3.92 -13.43 4.27
CA ILE A 122 -2.81 -12.53 3.98
C ILE A 122 -1.75 -12.68 5.07
N THR A 123 -0.51 -12.79 4.66
CA THR A 123 0.65 -12.80 5.56
C THR A 123 1.49 -11.55 5.40
N ALA A 124 2.08 -11.08 6.50
CA ALA A 124 2.95 -9.92 6.48
C ALA A 124 4.21 -10.17 7.31
N THR A 125 5.34 -9.76 6.79
CA THR A 125 6.63 -9.76 7.49
C THR A 125 7.25 -8.37 7.44
N PHE A 126 7.94 -7.99 8.51
CA PHE A 126 8.66 -6.72 8.57
C PHE A 126 10.05 -6.95 9.14
N GLU A 127 11.06 -6.72 8.31
CA GLU A 127 12.45 -6.92 8.65
C GLU A 127 13.32 -5.82 8.03
N GLU A 128 14.30 -5.33 8.75
CA GLU A 128 15.25 -4.32 8.28
C GLU A 128 14.64 -3.08 7.63
N GLY A 129 13.44 -2.67 8.10
CA GLY A 129 12.72 -1.53 7.54
C GLY A 129 11.95 -1.82 6.25
N VAL A 130 11.84 -3.08 5.86
CA VAL A 130 11.08 -3.52 4.69
C VAL A 130 9.85 -4.32 5.14
N LEU A 131 8.68 -3.86 4.74
CA LEU A 131 7.42 -4.58 4.91
C LEU A 131 7.12 -5.38 3.64
N ARG A 132 6.88 -6.68 3.80
CA ARG A 132 6.44 -7.58 2.74
C ARG A 132 5.08 -8.15 3.10
N ILE A 133 4.11 -7.96 2.23
CA ILE A 133 2.75 -8.50 2.38
C ILE A 133 2.50 -9.45 1.21
N GLU A 134 2.14 -10.67 1.52
CA GLU A 134 1.82 -11.71 0.55
C GLU A 134 0.33 -12.04 0.60
N ILE A 135 -0.31 -11.97 -0.56
CA ILE A 135 -1.75 -12.13 -0.77
C ILE A 135 -1.93 -13.29 -1.73
N PRO A 136 -2.34 -14.48 -1.26
CA PRO A 136 -2.54 -15.63 -2.12
C PRO A 136 -3.67 -15.40 -3.13
N LYS A 137 -3.52 -15.97 -4.32
CA LYS A 137 -4.59 -16.05 -5.30
C LYS A 137 -5.49 -17.25 -5.01
N LYS A 138 -6.77 -17.10 -5.28
CA LYS A 138 -7.70 -18.23 -5.28
C LYS A 138 -7.35 -19.17 -6.42
N GLU A 139 -7.42 -20.48 -6.16
CA GLU A 139 -7.31 -21.46 -7.22
C GLU A 139 -8.33 -21.15 -8.32
N GLN A 140 -7.84 -21.02 -9.55
CA GLN A 140 -8.73 -20.91 -10.70
C GLN A 140 -9.38 -22.29 -10.88
N VAL A 141 -10.65 -22.39 -10.51
CA VAL A 141 -11.46 -23.53 -10.94
C VAL A 141 -11.57 -23.41 -12.46
N GLU A 142 -10.86 -24.25 -13.20
CA GLU A 142 -11.05 -24.35 -14.63
C GLU A 142 -12.54 -24.51 -14.89
N SER A 143 -13.14 -23.57 -15.61
CA SER A 143 -14.53 -23.69 -16.01
C SER A 143 -14.63 -24.87 -16.95
N ASP A 144 -15.25 -25.96 -16.49
CA ASP A 144 -15.62 -27.07 -17.33
C ASP A 144 -16.47 -26.56 -18.51
N LYS A 145 -15.83 -26.36 -19.65
CA LYS A 145 -16.56 -26.04 -20.89
C LYS A 145 -17.37 -27.26 -21.27
N LYS A 146 -18.60 -27.31 -20.83
CA LYS A 146 -19.54 -28.35 -21.21
C LYS A 146 -20.12 -28.00 -22.57
N ARG A 147 -19.81 -28.82 -23.57
CA ARG A 147 -20.47 -28.76 -24.88
C ARG A 147 -21.89 -29.24 -24.73
N ILE A 148 -22.86 -28.43 -25.12
CA ILE A 148 -24.28 -28.78 -25.15
C ILE A 148 -24.60 -29.19 -26.56
N ASP A 149 -25.03 -30.45 -26.72
CA ASP A 149 -25.50 -30.94 -28.04
C ASP A 149 -26.95 -30.45 -28.26
N ILE A 150 -27.18 -29.91 -29.44
CA ILE A 150 -28.51 -29.46 -29.87
C ILE A 150 -29.24 -30.69 -30.40
N VAL A 151 -30.36 -31.02 -29.81
CA VAL A 151 -31.27 -32.10 -30.25
C VAL A 151 -32.26 -31.54 -31.27
#